data_6d378e97b4c40ecc495de2cb78c0502f
#
_entry.id   6d378e97b4c40ecc495de2cb78c0502f
#
_cell.length_a   1.000
_cell.length_b   1.000
_cell.length_c   1.000
_cell.angle_alpha   90.00
_cell.angle_beta   90.00
_cell.angle_gamma   90.00
#
_symmetry.space_group_name_H-M   'P 1'
#
loop_
_entity.id
_entity.type
_entity.pdbx_description
1 polymer ?
#
loop_
_entity_poly.entity_id
_entity_poly.type
_entity_poly.pdbx_seq_one_letter_code
_entity_poly.pdbx_strand_id
1 'polypeptide(L)'
;KRIQREVISQMQIQHPNVLPILGITSCDNHPLAIVTSFAANGNALSYLLGLEPPERPAVMIKIICNIASALEYIHGMLPPIVHGDIHSWNILIDAGGQGLLCDFGLSRIKHEQTRTATGIFEGGKLRYLAPELFLLQPGQSFRSTPASDCYAFGMTILELATLQKPFVECQNQQAASTAAGKGLRPEQPPADAFGALGDSKVTILWRLLEEMWAHEPTNRPNM
;
A
#
# COMPACT_ATOMS: atom_id res chain seq x y z
N LYS A 1 -12.80 22.56 -2.18
CA LYS A 1 -11.62 23.38 -1.77
C LYS A 1 -10.53 22.55 -1.06
N ARG A 2 -10.87 21.58 -0.16
CA ARG A 2 -9.87 20.74 0.54
C ARG A 2 -9.20 19.76 -0.42
N ILE A 3 -9.99 19.00 -1.20
CA ILE A 3 -9.51 18.07 -2.22
C ILE A 3 -8.56 18.77 -3.22
N GLN A 4 -8.94 19.95 -3.68
CA GLN A 4 -8.10 20.73 -4.60
C GLN A 4 -6.72 21.06 -4.01
N ARG A 5 -6.66 21.43 -2.71
CA ARG A 5 -5.39 21.73 -2.05
C ARG A 5 -4.50 20.48 -1.90
N GLU A 6 -5.10 19.33 -1.56
CA GLU A 6 -4.37 18.07 -1.47
C GLU A 6 -3.82 17.62 -2.82
N VAL A 7 -4.64 17.70 -3.87
CA VAL A 7 -4.17 17.39 -5.24
C VAL A 7 -3.06 18.34 -5.68
N ILE A 8 -3.18 19.65 -5.42
CA ILE A 8 -2.13 20.64 -5.75
C ILE A 8 -0.83 20.32 -5.01
N SER A 9 -0.89 19.91 -3.74
CA SER A 9 0.30 19.50 -2.99
C SER A 9 0.97 18.27 -3.62
N GLN A 10 0.18 17.32 -4.11
CA GLN A 10 0.68 16.12 -4.78
C GLN A 10 1.28 16.40 -6.15
N MET A 11 0.77 17.41 -6.88
CA MET A 11 1.35 17.82 -8.16
C MET A 11 2.80 18.32 -8.04
N GLN A 12 3.27 18.67 -6.84
CA GLN A 12 4.64 19.11 -6.59
C GLN A 12 5.60 17.93 -6.33
N ILE A 13 5.09 16.70 -6.21
CA ILE A 13 5.93 15.53 -6.00
C ILE A 13 6.53 15.10 -7.33
N GLN A 14 7.84 15.11 -7.40
CA GLN A 14 8.59 14.69 -8.58
C GLN A 14 9.52 13.54 -8.20
N HIS A 15 9.08 12.32 -8.48
CA HIS A 15 9.87 11.13 -8.23
C HIS A 15 9.58 10.08 -9.33
N PRO A 16 10.60 9.34 -9.84
CA PRO A 16 10.43 8.39 -10.93
C PRO A 16 9.44 7.26 -10.62
N ASN A 17 9.22 6.95 -9.34
CA ASN A 17 8.32 5.88 -8.91
C ASN A 17 7.04 6.40 -8.23
N VAL A 18 6.68 7.66 -8.47
CA VAL A 18 5.39 8.23 -8.10
C VAL A 18 4.65 8.61 -9.38
N LEU A 19 3.38 8.18 -9.49
CA LEU A 19 2.56 8.50 -10.65
C LEU A 19 2.34 10.02 -10.73
N PRO A 20 2.81 10.70 -11.81
CA PRO A 20 2.66 12.13 -11.90
C PRO A 20 1.22 12.53 -12.14
N ILE A 21 0.74 13.52 -11.36
CA ILE A 21 -0.54 14.18 -11.61
C ILE A 21 -0.30 15.28 -12.66
N LEU A 22 -0.93 15.13 -13.82
CA LEU A 22 -0.81 16.07 -14.94
C LEU A 22 -1.76 17.26 -14.81
N GLY A 23 -2.86 17.09 -14.08
CA GLY A 23 -3.82 18.15 -13.88
C GLY A 23 -5.12 17.67 -13.25
N ILE A 24 -6.06 18.62 -13.21
CA ILE A 24 -7.43 18.40 -12.73
C ILE A 24 -8.38 18.86 -13.83
N THR A 25 -9.42 18.09 -14.07
CA THR A 25 -10.48 18.44 -15.02
C THR A 25 -11.85 18.21 -14.40
N SER A 26 -12.89 18.69 -15.07
CA SER A 26 -14.27 18.34 -14.78
C SER A 26 -14.93 17.82 -16.06
N CYS A 27 -15.77 16.81 -15.94
CA CYS A 27 -16.61 16.29 -17.01
C CYS A 27 -18.02 16.07 -16.49
N ASP A 28 -18.99 15.94 -17.40
CA ASP A 28 -20.43 16.05 -17.12
C ASP A 28 -20.96 15.21 -15.94
N ASN A 29 -20.33 14.07 -15.66
CA ASN A 29 -20.74 13.18 -14.54
C ASN A 29 -19.75 13.20 -13.36
N HIS A 30 -18.63 13.93 -13.47
CA HIS A 30 -17.58 14.00 -12.46
C HIS A 30 -17.12 15.46 -12.29
N PRO A 31 -17.58 16.15 -11.24
CA PRO A 31 -17.25 17.57 -11.02
C PRO A 31 -15.76 17.79 -10.72
N LEU A 32 -15.02 16.73 -10.44
CA LEU A 32 -13.57 16.75 -10.24
C LEU A 32 -12.97 15.41 -10.66
N ALA A 33 -12.11 15.43 -11.68
CA ALA A 33 -11.33 14.28 -12.12
C ALA A 33 -9.83 14.63 -12.11
N ILE A 34 -9.01 13.72 -11.61
CA ILE A 34 -7.55 13.83 -11.62
C ILE A 34 -7.03 13.21 -12.91
N VAL A 35 -6.19 13.94 -13.63
CA VAL A 35 -5.54 13.46 -14.85
C VAL A 35 -4.12 13.03 -14.51
N THR A 36 -3.78 11.80 -14.85
CA THR A 36 -2.44 11.21 -14.64
C THR A 36 -1.90 10.65 -15.95
N SER A 37 -0.61 10.31 -15.98
CA SER A 37 -0.06 9.49 -17.07
C SER A 37 -0.71 8.10 -17.08
N PHE A 38 -0.82 7.53 -18.29
CA PHE A 38 -1.40 6.19 -18.46
C PHE A 38 -0.36 5.10 -18.10
N ALA A 39 -0.69 4.23 -17.15
CA ALA A 39 0.12 3.08 -16.79
C ALA A 39 -0.35 1.87 -17.61
N ALA A 40 0.42 1.53 -18.65
CA ALA A 40 0.01 0.58 -19.69
C ALA A 40 -0.17 -0.86 -19.18
N ASN A 41 0.52 -1.23 -18.10
CA ASN A 41 0.53 -2.61 -17.59
C ASN A 41 -0.39 -2.81 -16.37
N GLY A 42 -1.26 -1.84 -16.05
CA GLY A 42 -2.23 -1.95 -14.97
C GLY A 42 -1.60 -1.96 -13.57
N ASN A 43 -2.21 -2.66 -12.62
CA ASN A 43 -1.70 -2.74 -11.25
C ASN A 43 -0.67 -3.87 -11.06
N ALA A 44 0.15 -3.75 -10.00
CA ALA A 44 1.27 -4.65 -9.73
C ALA A 44 0.86 -6.13 -9.59
N LEU A 45 -0.25 -6.42 -8.90
CA LEU A 45 -0.70 -7.79 -8.70
C LEU A 45 -1.14 -8.42 -10.02
N SER A 46 -1.96 -7.72 -10.80
CA SER A 46 -2.42 -8.19 -12.11
C SER A 46 -1.26 -8.38 -13.08
N TYR A 47 -0.27 -7.49 -13.04
CA TYR A 47 0.93 -7.59 -13.86
C TYR A 47 1.75 -8.83 -13.52
N LEU A 48 2.04 -9.07 -12.22
CA LEU A 48 2.77 -10.26 -11.80
C LEU A 48 2.03 -11.57 -12.11
N LEU A 49 0.69 -11.59 -11.98
CA LEU A 49 -0.12 -12.75 -12.36
C LEU A 49 -0.03 -13.07 -13.85
N GLY A 50 0.14 -12.07 -14.71
CA GLY A 50 0.32 -12.22 -16.15
C GLY A 50 1.70 -12.69 -16.60
N LEU A 51 2.72 -12.69 -15.71
CA LEU A 51 4.07 -13.14 -16.04
C LEU A 51 4.23 -14.66 -15.88
N GLU A 52 5.20 -15.22 -16.61
CA GLU A 52 5.65 -16.60 -16.38
C GLU A 52 6.28 -16.76 -14.99
N PRO A 53 6.05 -17.89 -14.29
CA PRO A 53 6.51 -18.07 -12.93
C PRO A 53 8.02 -17.80 -12.69
N PRO A 54 8.95 -18.16 -13.59
CA PRO A 54 10.38 -17.90 -13.38
C PRO A 54 10.75 -16.42 -13.41
N GLU A 55 9.97 -15.57 -14.08
CA GLU A 55 10.26 -14.13 -14.23
C GLU A 55 9.77 -13.32 -13.03
N ARG A 56 8.72 -13.79 -12.33
CA ARG A 56 8.02 -13.08 -11.26
C ARG A 56 8.94 -12.57 -10.14
N PRO A 57 9.89 -13.37 -9.59
CA PRO A 57 10.71 -12.92 -8.47
C PRO A 57 11.56 -11.70 -8.78
N ALA A 58 12.18 -11.65 -9.96
CA ALA A 58 13.01 -10.52 -10.35
C ALA A 58 12.18 -9.25 -10.56
N VAL A 59 11.02 -9.38 -11.22
CA VAL A 59 10.10 -8.27 -11.46
C VAL A 59 9.48 -7.78 -10.15
N MET A 60 9.05 -8.69 -9.28
CA MET A 60 8.52 -8.37 -7.95
C MET A 60 9.54 -7.56 -7.12
N ILE A 61 10.80 -8.03 -7.04
CA ILE A 61 11.85 -7.31 -6.30
C ILE A 61 12.04 -5.90 -6.89
N LYS A 62 12.06 -5.77 -8.21
CA LYS A 62 12.16 -4.46 -8.87
C LYS A 62 11.01 -3.54 -8.46
N ILE A 63 9.77 -4.03 -8.47
CA ILE A 63 8.60 -3.27 -8.05
C ILE A 63 8.72 -2.85 -6.57
N ILE A 64 9.10 -3.77 -5.68
CA ILE A 64 9.32 -3.48 -4.26
C ILE A 64 10.35 -2.37 -4.07
N CYS A 65 11.50 -2.45 -4.74
CA CYS A 65 12.53 -1.41 -4.67
C CYS A 65 12.02 -0.05 -5.20
N ASN A 66 11.24 -0.04 -6.29
CA ASN A 66 10.65 1.18 -6.82
C ASN A 66 9.73 1.86 -5.78
N ILE A 67 8.87 1.08 -5.12
CA ILE A 67 7.93 1.63 -4.15
C ILE A 67 8.63 2.01 -2.84
N ALA A 68 9.62 1.26 -2.39
CA ALA A 68 10.46 1.64 -1.25
C ALA A 68 11.10 3.02 -1.48
N SER A 69 11.69 3.25 -2.67
CA SER A 69 12.27 4.54 -3.05
C SER A 69 11.23 5.68 -3.08
N ALA A 70 10.03 5.41 -3.56
CA ALA A 70 8.94 6.39 -3.53
C ALA A 70 8.53 6.75 -2.10
N LEU A 71 8.41 5.75 -1.21
CA LEU A 71 8.05 5.96 0.20
C LEU A 71 9.14 6.72 0.96
N GLU A 72 10.42 6.35 0.78
CA GLU A 72 11.55 7.08 1.34
C GLU A 72 11.50 8.55 0.96
N TYR A 73 11.25 8.84 -0.32
CA TYR A 73 11.16 10.20 -0.83
C TYR A 73 10.02 11.00 -0.19
N ILE A 74 8.79 10.47 -0.17
CA ILE A 74 7.64 11.21 0.37
C ILE A 74 7.67 11.34 1.89
N HIS A 75 8.19 10.34 2.61
CA HIS A 75 8.37 10.40 4.06
C HIS A 75 9.51 11.35 4.46
N GLY A 76 10.53 11.51 3.62
CA GLY A 76 11.64 12.45 3.82
C GLY A 76 11.29 13.91 3.55
N MET A 77 10.12 14.22 3.01
CA MET A 77 9.67 15.61 2.78
C MET A 77 9.39 16.35 4.08
N LEU A 78 9.41 17.68 4.04
CA LEU A 78 9.09 18.53 5.19
C LEU A 78 7.90 19.46 4.88
N PRO A 79 6.72 19.22 5.47
CA PRO A 79 6.39 18.10 6.36
C PRO A 79 6.30 16.76 5.59
N PRO A 80 6.45 15.61 6.29
CA PRO A 80 6.33 14.30 5.67
C PRO A 80 4.95 14.11 5.02
N ILE A 81 4.97 13.53 3.81
CA ILE A 81 3.74 13.11 3.14
C ILE A 81 3.51 11.64 3.45
N VAL A 82 2.35 11.32 4.00
CA VAL A 82 1.92 9.97 4.32
C VAL A 82 0.94 9.49 3.26
N HIS A 83 1.18 8.29 2.71
CA HIS A 83 0.29 7.72 1.71
C HIS A 83 -1.07 7.32 2.30
N GLY A 84 -1.06 6.48 3.32
CA GLY A 84 -2.23 6.07 4.10
C GLY A 84 -3.18 5.07 3.41
N ASP A 85 -2.84 4.57 2.21
CA ASP A 85 -3.65 3.61 1.46
C ASP A 85 -2.77 2.70 0.57
N ILE A 86 -1.69 2.14 1.12
CA ILE A 86 -0.75 1.30 0.37
C ILE A 86 -1.33 -0.11 0.22
N HIS A 87 -1.47 -0.57 -1.01
CA HIS A 87 -1.83 -1.93 -1.43
C HIS A 87 -1.51 -2.12 -2.91
N SER A 88 -1.49 -3.35 -3.40
CA SER A 88 -1.06 -3.68 -4.77
C SER A 88 -1.83 -2.96 -5.89
N TRP A 89 -3.08 -2.57 -5.65
CA TRP A 89 -3.91 -1.86 -6.62
C TRP A 89 -3.53 -0.37 -6.76
N ASN A 90 -2.88 0.21 -5.73
CA ASN A 90 -2.33 1.56 -5.77
C ASN A 90 -0.85 1.59 -6.20
N ILE A 91 -0.36 0.48 -6.74
CA ILE A 91 0.93 0.36 -7.41
C ILE A 91 0.65 0.05 -8.87
N LEU A 92 0.87 1.01 -9.74
CA LEU A 92 0.68 0.86 -11.19
C LEU A 92 2.01 0.56 -11.87
N ILE A 93 1.94 -0.14 -13.00
CA ILE A 93 3.12 -0.53 -13.77
C ILE A 93 3.11 0.21 -15.11
N ASP A 94 4.15 0.97 -15.37
CA ASP A 94 4.31 1.69 -16.63
C ASP A 94 4.70 0.76 -17.80
N ALA A 95 4.82 1.31 -19.00
CA ALA A 95 5.22 0.56 -20.19
C ALA A 95 6.64 -0.03 -20.10
N GLY A 96 7.52 0.52 -19.26
CA GLY A 96 8.88 0.04 -18.98
C GLY A 96 8.96 -0.98 -17.85
N GLY A 97 7.83 -1.39 -17.27
CA GLY A 97 7.77 -2.31 -16.13
C GLY A 97 8.29 -1.70 -14.83
N GLN A 98 8.18 -0.36 -14.67
CA GLN A 98 8.51 0.33 -13.42
C GLN A 98 7.26 0.42 -12.54
N GLY A 99 7.41 0.21 -11.24
CA GLY A 99 6.37 0.42 -10.25
C GLY A 99 6.20 1.92 -9.97
N LEU A 100 4.96 2.38 -10.03
CA LEU A 100 4.55 3.76 -9.76
C LEU A 100 3.52 3.77 -8.62
N LEU A 101 3.83 4.44 -7.52
CA LEU A 101 2.89 4.63 -6.41
C LEU A 101 1.86 5.70 -6.80
N CYS A 102 0.57 5.39 -6.63
CA CYS A 102 -0.52 6.29 -7.01
C CYS A 102 -1.57 6.41 -5.89
N ASP A 103 -2.49 7.35 -6.00
CA ASP A 103 -3.66 7.55 -5.12
C ASP A 103 -3.32 7.88 -3.65
N PHE A 104 -2.18 8.52 -3.39
CA PHE A 104 -1.81 8.95 -2.05
C PHE A 104 -2.40 10.32 -1.68
N GLY A 105 -2.57 10.56 -0.37
CA GLY A 105 -3.18 11.80 0.15
C GLY A 105 -4.71 11.90 0.05
N LEU A 106 -5.34 11.15 -0.85
CA LEU A 106 -6.80 11.07 -0.95
C LEU A 106 -7.42 10.19 0.16
N SER A 107 -6.61 9.37 0.81
CA SER A 107 -7.04 8.47 1.89
C SER A 107 -7.68 9.22 3.05
N ARG A 108 -7.15 10.38 3.47
CA ARG A 108 -7.77 11.20 4.53
C ARG A 108 -9.18 11.62 4.16
N ILE A 109 -9.43 11.96 2.90
CA ILE A 109 -10.74 12.37 2.40
C ILE A 109 -11.65 11.15 2.28
N LYS A 110 -11.14 10.06 1.71
CA LYS A 110 -11.88 8.80 1.57
C LYS A 110 -12.28 8.26 2.96
N HIS A 111 -11.37 8.26 3.94
CA HIS A 111 -11.66 7.77 5.30
C HIS A 111 -12.63 8.67 6.09
N GLU A 112 -12.61 9.97 5.90
CA GLU A 112 -13.61 10.86 6.51
C GLU A 112 -15.00 10.68 5.90
N GLN A 113 -15.11 10.36 4.60
CA GLN A 113 -16.37 10.14 3.89
C GLN A 113 -16.94 8.72 4.05
N THR A 114 -16.05 7.72 4.21
CA THR A 114 -16.46 6.31 4.35
C THR A 114 -16.63 5.86 5.80
N ARG A 115 -16.44 6.74 6.79
CA ARG A 115 -16.90 6.51 8.17
C ARG A 115 -18.42 6.54 8.19
N THR A 116 -19.04 5.43 7.79
CA THR A 116 -20.45 5.21 8.11
C THR A 116 -20.61 5.12 9.63
N ALA A 117 -21.78 5.44 10.15
CA ALA A 117 -22.12 5.34 11.58
C ALA A 117 -21.83 3.93 12.18
N THR A 118 -21.56 2.94 11.35
CA THR A 118 -21.23 1.56 11.68
C THR A 118 -19.72 1.25 11.68
N GLY A 119 -18.84 2.22 11.35
CA GLY A 119 -17.37 2.02 11.34
C GLY A 119 -16.87 1.03 10.30
N ILE A 120 -17.67 0.68 9.30
CA ILE A 120 -17.32 -0.28 8.26
C ILE A 120 -16.49 0.42 7.19
N PHE A 121 -15.25 -0.02 7.04
CA PHE A 121 -14.40 0.35 5.91
C PHE A 121 -14.83 -0.46 4.68
N GLU A 122 -15.30 0.19 3.63
CA GLU A 122 -15.61 -0.48 2.36
C GLU A 122 -14.34 -0.68 1.53
N GLY A 123 -14.28 -1.81 0.80
CA GLY A 123 -13.29 -1.97 -0.27
C GLY A 123 -12.08 -2.90 -0.04
N GLY A 124 -12.12 -3.83 0.92
CA GLY A 124 -11.06 -4.87 1.01
C GLY A 124 -9.76 -4.45 1.70
N LYS A 125 -9.62 -3.21 2.13
CA LYS A 125 -8.37 -2.57 2.59
C LYS A 125 -7.97 -2.86 4.03
N LEU A 126 -8.87 -3.40 4.85
CA LEU A 126 -8.60 -3.68 6.27
C LEU A 126 -7.45 -4.67 6.50
N ARG A 127 -7.13 -5.49 5.50
CA ARG A 127 -6.02 -6.44 5.57
C ARG A 127 -4.64 -5.79 5.56
N TYR A 128 -4.56 -4.56 5.04
CA TYR A 128 -3.31 -3.78 4.93
C TYR A 128 -3.22 -2.71 6.01
N LEU A 129 -4.32 -2.43 6.70
CA LEU A 129 -4.39 -1.35 7.66
C LEU A 129 -3.63 -1.71 8.95
N ALA A 130 -2.75 -0.80 9.39
CA ALA A 130 -2.00 -0.97 10.63
C ALA A 130 -2.93 -0.98 11.85
N PRO A 131 -2.67 -1.83 12.86
CA PRO A 131 -3.58 -2.06 13.99
C PRO A 131 -3.89 -0.78 14.78
N GLU A 132 -2.94 0.12 14.96
CA GLU A 132 -3.15 1.40 15.65
C GLU A 132 -4.17 2.32 14.99
N LEU A 133 -4.50 2.08 13.71
CA LEU A 133 -5.45 2.92 12.97
C LEU A 133 -6.91 2.52 13.21
N PHE A 134 -7.18 1.32 13.70
CA PHE A 134 -8.56 0.89 14.02
C PHE A 134 -8.77 0.59 15.50
N LEU A 135 -7.71 0.47 16.31
CA LEU A 135 -7.78 0.34 17.77
C LEU A 135 -7.88 1.70 18.49
N LEU A 136 -8.58 2.65 17.88
CA LEU A 136 -8.67 4.02 18.41
C LEU A 136 -9.44 4.06 19.72
N GLN A 137 -8.87 4.76 20.72
CA GLN A 137 -9.55 5.06 21.97
C GLN A 137 -10.62 6.16 21.74
N PRO A 138 -11.66 6.22 22.60
CA PRO A 138 -12.64 7.30 22.52
C PRO A 138 -11.95 8.68 22.53
N GLY A 139 -12.27 9.52 21.53
CA GLY A 139 -11.68 10.85 21.36
C GLY A 139 -10.39 10.90 20.51
N GLN A 140 -9.82 9.77 20.15
CA GLN A 140 -8.72 9.72 19.18
C GLN A 140 -9.23 9.86 17.74
N SER A 141 -8.48 10.58 16.91
CA SER A 141 -8.77 10.69 15.47
C SER A 141 -7.92 9.72 14.67
N PHE A 142 -8.49 9.13 13.63
CA PHE A 142 -7.76 8.36 12.62
C PHE A 142 -6.68 9.24 11.97
N ARG A 143 -5.43 8.83 12.07
CA ARG A 143 -4.31 9.55 11.46
C ARG A 143 -3.24 8.56 11.02
N SER A 144 -3.11 8.37 9.71
CA SER A 144 -1.99 7.62 9.13
C SER A 144 -0.66 8.30 9.42
N THR A 145 0.38 7.50 9.56
CA THR A 145 1.77 7.91 9.86
C THR A 145 2.72 7.19 8.89
N PRO A 146 3.97 7.63 8.75
CA PRO A 146 4.98 6.86 8.01
C PRO A 146 5.11 5.41 8.50
N ALA A 147 5.01 5.18 9.81
CA ALA A 147 5.03 3.84 10.38
C ALA A 147 3.82 2.99 9.99
N SER A 148 2.63 3.59 9.82
CA SER A 148 1.46 2.86 9.30
C SER A 148 1.59 2.55 7.81
N ASP A 149 2.27 3.40 7.03
CA ASP A 149 2.62 3.11 5.63
C ASP A 149 3.62 1.96 5.54
N CYS A 150 4.63 1.92 6.43
CA CYS A 150 5.57 0.81 6.52
C CYS A 150 4.86 -0.53 6.75
N TYR A 151 3.90 -0.58 7.70
CA TYR A 151 3.07 -1.77 7.94
C TYR A 151 2.29 -2.18 6.68
N ALA A 152 1.59 -1.25 6.06
CA ALA A 152 0.78 -1.50 4.87
C ALA A 152 1.65 -1.98 3.69
N PHE A 153 2.86 -1.44 3.56
CA PHE A 153 3.81 -1.87 2.56
C PHE A 153 4.32 -3.30 2.83
N GLY A 154 4.60 -3.67 4.08
CA GLY A 154 4.92 -5.05 4.45
C GLY A 154 3.83 -6.04 4.04
N MET A 155 2.55 -5.70 4.30
CA MET A 155 1.42 -6.51 3.85
C MET A 155 1.34 -6.59 2.32
N THR A 156 1.62 -5.49 1.63
CA THR A 156 1.63 -5.44 0.16
C THR A 156 2.77 -6.29 -0.42
N ILE A 157 3.96 -6.26 0.18
CA ILE A 157 5.09 -7.11 -0.23
C ILE A 157 4.71 -8.60 -0.10
N LEU A 158 4.08 -9.00 1.01
CA LEU A 158 3.61 -10.38 1.18
C LEU A 158 2.64 -10.77 0.06
N GLU A 159 1.66 -9.90 -0.26
CA GLU A 159 0.72 -10.14 -1.35
C GLU A 159 1.41 -10.32 -2.69
N LEU A 160 2.35 -9.43 -3.04
CA LEU A 160 3.08 -9.51 -4.31
C LEU A 160 3.99 -10.76 -4.38
N ALA A 161 4.54 -11.19 -3.24
CA ALA A 161 5.42 -12.35 -3.16
C ALA A 161 4.68 -13.69 -3.28
N THR A 162 3.48 -13.77 -2.71
CA THR A 162 2.67 -15.00 -2.68
C THR A 162 1.53 -14.99 -3.70
N LEU A 163 1.24 -13.84 -4.31
CA LEU A 163 0.07 -13.58 -5.15
C LEU A 163 -1.27 -13.84 -4.43
N GLN A 164 -1.23 -13.81 -3.11
CA GLN A 164 -2.39 -14.02 -2.23
C GLN A 164 -2.54 -12.84 -1.29
N LYS A 165 -3.78 -12.46 -1.00
CA LYS A 165 -4.06 -11.37 -0.06
C LYS A 165 -3.53 -11.71 1.36
N PRO A 166 -3.04 -10.72 2.12
CA PRO A 166 -2.62 -10.93 3.50
C PRO A 166 -3.73 -11.53 4.36
N PHE A 167 -3.35 -12.33 5.37
CA PHE A 167 -4.31 -13.04 6.21
C PHE A 167 -5.28 -13.91 5.39
N VAL A 168 -4.74 -14.66 4.43
CA VAL A 168 -5.56 -15.54 3.56
C VAL A 168 -6.37 -16.56 4.36
N GLU A 169 -5.85 -16.96 5.54
CA GLU A 169 -6.48 -17.85 6.50
C GLU A 169 -7.75 -17.25 7.14
N CYS A 170 -7.89 -15.94 7.17
CA CYS A 170 -9.06 -15.26 7.70
C CYS A 170 -10.21 -15.21 6.69
N GLN A 171 -11.40 -15.63 7.12
CA GLN A 171 -12.60 -15.71 6.28
C GLN A 171 -12.97 -14.38 5.59
N ASN A 172 -12.78 -13.26 6.30
CA ASN A 172 -13.08 -11.93 5.80
C ASN A 172 -12.10 -10.88 6.33
N GLN A 173 -12.20 -9.66 5.83
CA GLN A 173 -11.29 -8.57 6.19
C GLN A 173 -11.47 -8.10 7.63
N GLN A 174 -12.65 -8.22 8.22
CA GLN A 174 -12.92 -7.87 9.62
C GLN A 174 -12.21 -8.85 10.55
N ALA A 175 -12.25 -10.16 10.23
CA ALA A 175 -11.50 -11.17 10.95
C ALA A 175 -9.99 -10.91 10.87
N ALA A 176 -9.47 -10.55 9.71
CA ALA A 176 -8.07 -10.18 9.52
C ALA A 176 -7.66 -8.96 10.35
N SER A 177 -8.45 -7.87 10.33
CA SER A 177 -8.16 -6.69 11.15
C SER A 177 -8.26 -6.98 12.65
N THR A 178 -9.21 -7.80 13.06
CA THR A 178 -9.32 -8.25 14.47
C THR A 178 -8.09 -9.07 14.89
N ALA A 179 -7.61 -9.96 14.03
CA ALA A 179 -6.39 -10.73 14.26
C ALA A 179 -5.16 -9.81 14.38
N ALA A 180 -5.00 -8.89 13.44
CA ALA A 180 -3.92 -7.89 13.47
C ALA A 180 -3.95 -7.04 14.74
N GLY A 181 -5.14 -6.60 15.20
CA GLY A 181 -5.34 -5.85 16.44
C GLY A 181 -4.95 -6.62 17.69
N LYS A 182 -5.13 -7.94 17.69
CA LYS A 182 -4.67 -8.84 18.76
C LYS A 182 -3.18 -9.17 18.70
N GLY A 183 -2.43 -8.56 17.79
CA GLY A 183 -1.00 -8.82 17.60
C GLY A 183 -0.68 -10.02 16.70
N LEU A 184 -1.69 -10.70 16.16
CA LEU A 184 -1.44 -11.78 15.19
C LEU A 184 -0.94 -11.21 13.86
N ARG A 185 -0.19 -12.03 13.14
CA ARG A 185 0.35 -11.71 11.82
C ARG A 185 0.01 -12.84 10.85
N PRO A 186 0.08 -12.60 9.53
CA PRO A 186 -0.07 -13.68 8.56
C PRO A 186 0.88 -14.82 8.88
N GLU A 187 0.40 -16.05 8.76
CA GLU A 187 1.24 -17.23 8.88
C GLU A 187 2.27 -17.26 7.72
N GLN A 188 3.48 -17.75 8.01
CA GLN A 188 4.49 -17.90 6.98
C GLN A 188 4.04 -18.98 5.98
N PRO A 189 3.80 -18.62 4.72
CA PRO A 189 3.46 -19.60 3.70
C PRO A 189 4.61 -20.58 3.48
N PRO A 190 4.33 -21.80 2.97
CA PRO A 190 5.37 -22.73 2.58
C PRO A 190 6.24 -22.11 1.47
N ALA A 191 7.52 -22.53 1.39
CA ALA A 191 8.51 -21.90 0.51
C ALA A 191 8.10 -21.87 -0.97
N ASP A 192 7.36 -22.86 -1.44
CA ASP A 192 6.84 -22.94 -2.81
C ASP A 192 5.80 -21.86 -3.13
N ALA A 193 5.13 -21.29 -2.13
CA ALA A 193 4.22 -20.15 -2.31
C ALA A 193 4.94 -18.89 -2.80
N PHE A 194 6.26 -18.79 -2.59
CA PHE A 194 7.09 -17.69 -3.07
C PHE A 194 7.68 -17.94 -4.47
N GLY A 195 7.23 -18.99 -5.15
CA GLY A 195 7.67 -19.36 -6.49
C GLY A 195 9.18 -19.63 -6.56
N ALA A 196 9.84 -19.12 -7.59
CA ALA A 196 11.27 -19.34 -7.84
C ALA A 196 12.20 -18.39 -7.03
N LEU A 197 11.74 -17.82 -5.90
CA LEU A 197 12.56 -16.87 -5.13
C LEU A 197 13.79 -17.54 -4.47
N GLY A 198 13.67 -18.81 -4.05
CA GLY A 198 14.69 -19.59 -3.36
C GLY A 198 14.72 -19.34 -1.85
N ASP A 199 15.02 -20.41 -1.08
CA ASP A 199 14.86 -20.44 0.39
C ASP A 199 15.61 -19.34 1.15
N SER A 200 16.85 -19.04 0.74
CA SER A 200 17.65 -18.00 1.39
C SER A 200 17.03 -16.61 1.23
N LYS A 201 16.50 -16.31 0.06
CA LYS A 201 15.80 -15.01 -0.18
C LYS A 201 14.44 -14.95 0.50
N VAL A 202 13.72 -16.08 0.57
CA VAL A 202 12.47 -16.18 1.33
C VAL A 202 12.74 -15.89 2.81
N THR A 203 13.78 -16.45 3.40
CA THR A 203 14.16 -16.20 4.80
C THR A 203 14.48 -14.72 5.06
N ILE A 204 15.24 -14.08 4.16
CA ILE A 204 15.57 -12.64 4.26
C ILE A 204 14.30 -11.80 4.14
N LEU A 205 13.47 -12.11 3.14
CA LEU A 205 12.21 -11.39 2.92
C LEU A 205 11.28 -11.52 4.13
N TRP A 206 11.13 -12.73 4.67
CA TRP A 206 10.26 -12.96 5.82
C TRP A 206 10.71 -12.15 7.05
N ARG A 207 12.00 -12.16 7.34
CA ARG A 207 12.57 -11.35 8.43
C ARG A 207 12.29 -9.85 8.23
N LEU A 208 12.46 -9.32 7.02
CA LEU A 208 12.10 -7.94 6.71
C LEU A 208 10.62 -7.66 6.97
N LEU A 209 9.74 -8.58 6.56
CA LEU A 209 8.30 -8.46 6.79
C LEU A 209 7.98 -8.41 8.29
N GLU A 210 8.61 -9.27 9.11
CA GLU A 210 8.43 -9.28 10.57
C GLU A 210 8.80 -7.94 11.22
N GLU A 211 9.85 -7.29 10.73
CA GLU A 211 10.23 -5.94 11.17
C GLU A 211 9.20 -4.88 10.72
N MET A 212 8.75 -4.94 9.45
CA MET A 212 7.84 -3.94 8.87
C MET A 212 6.44 -3.94 9.52
N TRP A 213 5.96 -5.10 9.96
CA TRP A 213 4.66 -5.21 10.62
C TRP A 213 4.74 -5.40 12.14
N ALA A 214 5.84 -4.98 12.77
CA ALA A 214 5.94 -4.97 14.23
C ALA A 214 4.69 -4.32 14.84
N HIS A 215 4.25 -4.86 16.01
CA HIS A 215 3.02 -4.38 16.64
C HIS A 215 3.14 -2.91 17.03
N GLU A 216 4.24 -2.57 17.71
CA GLU A 216 4.55 -1.21 18.08
C GLU A 216 5.08 -0.42 16.87
N PRO A 217 4.42 0.69 16.47
CA PRO A 217 4.82 1.49 15.30
C PRO A 217 6.27 1.97 15.33
N THR A 218 6.81 2.25 16.53
CA THR A 218 8.18 2.74 16.74
C THR A 218 9.25 1.68 16.49
N ASN A 219 8.87 0.41 16.44
CA ASN A 219 9.78 -0.71 16.16
C ASN A 219 9.88 -1.03 14.66
N ARG A 220 9.06 -0.37 13.83
CA ARG A 220 9.10 -0.54 12.37
C ARG A 220 10.23 0.28 11.77
N PRO A 221 10.88 -0.22 10.69
CA PRO A 221 11.92 0.54 10.00
C PRO A 221 11.36 1.86 9.44
N ASN A 222 12.19 2.90 9.44
CA ASN A 222 11.91 4.13 8.69
C ASN A 222 12.10 3.85 7.20
N MET A 223 11.18 4.36 6.40
CA MET A 223 11.28 4.33 4.94
C MET A 223 11.89 5.63 4.46
#